data_ac94f718f8c206101c05bb6f0f34a62b
#
_entry.id   ac94f718f8c206101c05bb6f0f34a62b
#
_cell.length_a   1.000
_cell.length_b   1.000
_cell.length_c   1.000
_cell.angle_alpha   90.00
_cell.angle_beta   90.00
_cell.angle_gamma   90.00
#
_symmetry.space_group_name_H-M   'P 1'
#
loop_
_entity.id
_entity.type
_entity.pdbx_description
1 polymer ?
#
loop_
_entity_poly.entity_id
_entity_poly.type
_entity_poly.pdbx_seq_one_letter_code
_entity_poly.pdbx_strand_id
1 'polypeptide(L)'
;MDLYPDKVVVGLTGGIASGKTLALGFFEKHGWNAISTDKLVSNILEKDKIVIDAIQGRWGLDQGNIDKSKIAQLIFNHPKERSWLENLIHPIVRAKWVSLIQQSSFRHHVVEIPLLFEKKLSSHFYKTISVFAPVTIQISRLISRGLSPEEANSRLEAQAPNIEKAALADYVLLGNGSPEFCKSQVLSLVRKF
;
A
#
# COMPACT_ATOMS: atom_id res chain seq x y z
N MET A 1 23.44 3.25 5.23
CA MET A 1 23.23 4.69 5.34
C MET A 1 21.78 4.87 5.79
N ASP A 2 21.56 5.46 6.95
CA ASP A 2 20.21 5.70 7.45
C ASP A 2 19.54 6.75 6.56
N LEU A 3 18.43 6.39 5.92
CA LEU A 3 17.70 7.27 5.00
C LEU A 3 16.95 8.39 5.75
N TYR A 4 16.76 8.22 7.06
CA TYR A 4 15.93 9.09 7.88
C TYR A 4 16.55 9.30 9.26
N PRO A 5 17.70 10.01 9.35
CA PRO A 5 18.32 10.30 10.62
C PRO A 5 17.29 11.00 11.55
N ASP A 6 17.25 10.58 12.81
CA ASP A 6 16.33 11.08 13.85
C ASP A 6 14.84 10.79 13.67
N LYS A 7 14.45 9.94 12.70
CA LYS A 7 13.05 9.54 12.47
C LYS A 7 12.87 8.03 12.61
N VAL A 8 11.75 7.64 13.16
CA VAL A 8 11.28 6.25 13.18
C VAL A 8 10.30 6.05 12.04
N VAL A 9 10.71 5.30 11.02
CA VAL A 9 9.89 5.04 9.84
C VAL A 9 9.57 3.56 9.76
N VAL A 10 8.28 3.20 9.87
CA VAL A 10 7.83 1.81 9.76
C VAL A 10 7.07 1.56 8.46
N GLY A 11 7.29 0.39 7.87
CA GLY A 11 6.56 -0.08 6.71
C GLY A 11 5.34 -0.89 7.12
N LEU A 12 4.15 -0.51 6.67
CA LEU A 12 2.90 -1.22 6.90
C LEU A 12 2.48 -1.96 5.62
N THR A 13 2.36 -3.27 5.71
CA THR A 13 1.94 -4.13 4.59
C THR A 13 0.87 -5.13 5.02
N GLY A 14 0.54 -6.07 4.15
CA GLY A 14 -0.45 -7.12 4.39
C GLY A 14 -1.27 -7.40 3.14
N GLY A 15 -2.01 -8.50 3.12
CA GLY A 15 -2.84 -8.91 1.99
C GLY A 15 -3.95 -7.92 1.65
N ILE A 16 -4.52 -8.08 0.47
CA ILE A 16 -5.72 -7.32 0.09
C ILE A 16 -6.83 -7.56 1.10
N ALA A 17 -7.61 -6.55 1.45
CA ALA A 17 -8.70 -6.61 2.43
C ALA A 17 -8.33 -7.08 3.85
N SER A 18 -7.03 -7.13 4.21
CA SER A 18 -6.56 -7.53 5.54
C SER A 18 -6.87 -6.50 6.65
N GLY A 19 -7.10 -5.22 6.31
CA GLY A 19 -7.38 -4.16 7.28
C GLY A 19 -6.29 -3.10 7.41
N LYS A 20 -5.34 -3.04 6.48
CA LYS A 20 -4.25 -2.04 6.46
C LYS A 20 -4.70 -0.60 6.65
N THR A 21 -5.71 -0.18 5.90
CA THR A 21 -6.22 1.19 5.95
C THR A 21 -6.78 1.55 7.32
N LEU A 22 -7.41 0.59 8.00
CA LEU A 22 -7.88 0.79 9.37
C LEU A 22 -6.72 0.96 10.34
N ALA A 23 -5.71 0.10 10.24
CA ALA A 23 -4.49 0.20 11.06
C ALA A 23 -3.75 1.52 10.80
N LEU A 24 -3.58 1.91 9.53
CA LEU A 24 -2.98 3.19 9.14
C LEU A 24 -3.68 4.38 9.79
N GLY A 25 -5.02 4.40 9.76
CA GLY A 25 -5.81 5.45 10.37
C GLY A 25 -5.68 5.50 11.90
N PHE A 26 -5.41 4.37 12.57
CA PHE A 26 -5.13 4.38 14.00
C PHE A 26 -3.73 4.91 14.32
N PHE A 27 -2.71 4.63 13.52
CA PHE A 27 -1.40 5.28 13.66
C PHE A 27 -1.53 6.80 13.53
N GLU A 28 -2.24 7.29 12.51
CA GLU A 28 -2.48 8.71 12.27
C GLU A 28 -3.17 9.38 13.48
N LYS A 29 -4.23 8.78 14.01
CA LYS A 29 -4.97 9.28 15.18
C LYS A 29 -4.12 9.33 16.46
N HIS A 30 -2.99 8.62 16.49
CA HIS A 30 -2.07 8.60 17.63
C HIS A 30 -0.75 9.32 17.35
N GLY A 31 -0.79 10.33 16.48
CA GLY A 31 0.30 11.28 16.26
C GLY A 31 1.41 10.82 15.33
N TRP A 32 1.19 9.79 14.53
CA TRP A 32 2.11 9.36 13.47
C TRP A 32 1.78 10.03 12.15
N ASN A 33 2.79 10.39 11.38
CA ASN A 33 2.58 10.77 9.99
C ASN A 33 2.31 9.51 9.14
N ALA A 34 1.07 9.38 8.68
CA ALA A 34 0.58 8.22 7.96
C ALA A 34 0.57 8.49 6.44
N ILE A 35 1.31 7.68 5.69
CA ILE A 35 1.45 7.80 4.24
C ILE A 35 0.90 6.53 3.59
N SER A 36 -0.09 6.68 2.69
CA SER A 36 -0.59 5.59 1.86
C SER A 36 -0.04 5.71 0.45
N THR A 37 0.69 4.68 -0.01
CA THR A 37 1.22 4.66 -1.38
C THR A 37 0.11 4.55 -2.42
N ASP A 38 -1.01 3.91 -2.11
CA ASP A 38 -2.17 3.85 -3.02
C ASP A 38 -2.75 5.25 -3.26
N LYS A 39 -2.83 6.10 -2.22
CA LYS A 39 -3.23 7.51 -2.36
C LYS A 39 -2.20 8.30 -3.18
N LEU A 40 -0.90 8.04 -3.00
CA LEU A 40 0.14 8.68 -3.82
C LEU A 40 0.02 8.30 -5.29
N VAL A 41 -0.16 7.01 -5.60
CA VAL A 41 -0.42 6.53 -6.97
C VAL A 41 -1.64 7.24 -7.56
N SER A 42 -2.74 7.31 -6.82
CA SER A 42 -3.95 8.01 -7.26
C SER A 42 -3.69 9.46 -7.63
N ASN A 43 -2.97 10.19 -6.77
CA ASN A 43 -2.61 11.58 -7.01
C ASN A 43 -1.67 11.77 -8.22
N ILE A 44 -0.71 10.86 -8.40
CA ILE A 44 0.22 10.89 -9.53
C ILE A 44 -0.54 10.69 -10.84
N LEU A 45 -1.42 9.69 -10.91
CA LEU A 45 -2.24 9.42 -12.08
C LEU A 45 -3.21 10.56 -12.43
N GLU A 46 -3.59 11.39 -11.45
CA GLU A 46 -4.49 12.52 -11.65
C GLU A 46 -3.77 13.82 -11.99
N LYS A 47 -2.53 14.02 -11.51
CA LYS A 47 -1.92 15.36 -11.48
C LYS A 47 -0.51 15.43 -12.07
N ASP A 48 0.19 14.29 -12.19
CA ASP A 48 1.54 14.30 -12.72
C ASP A 48 1.50 14.28 -14.26
N LYS A 49 1.77 15.43 -14.85
CA LYS A 49 1.68 15.60 -16.31
C LYS A 49 2.61 14.66 -17.06
N ILE A 50 3.81 14.40 -16.55
CA ILE A 50 4.78 13.52 -17.20
C ILE A 50 4.23 12.09 -17.25
N VAL A 51 3.65 11.62 -16.15
CA VAL A 51 3.04 10.29 -16.07
C VAL A 51 1.79 10.21 -16.96
N ILE A 52 0.95 11.24 -16.93
CA ILE A 52 -0.26 11.32 -17.75
C ILE A 52 0.10 11.26 -19.24
N ASP A 53 1.03 12.11 -19.70
CA ASP A 53 1.46 12.15 -21.10
C ASP A 53 2.08 10.81 -21.55
N ALA A 54 2.88 10.16 -20.69
CA ALA A 54 3.46 8.85 -20.96
C ALA A 54 2.40 7.74 -21.11
N ILE A 55 1.37 7.74 -20.25
CA ILE A 55 0.27 6.78 -20.29
C ILE A 55 -0.59 7.00 -21.54
N GLN A 56 -0.94 8.25 -21.83
CA GLN A 56 -1.73 8.61 -23.01
C GLN A 56 -0.99 8.24 -24.31
N GLY A 57 0.29 8.57 -24.40
CA GLY A 57 1.11 8.22 -25.57
C GLY A 57 1.26 6.72 -25.77
N ARG A 58 1.38 5.92 -24.69
CA ARG A 58 1.53 4.46 -24.82
C ARG A 58 0.24 3.77 -25.25
N TRP A 59 -0.90 4.22 -24.74
CA TRP A 59 -2.18 3.51 -24.97
C TRP A 59 -3.14 4.26 -25.89
N GLY A 60 -2.69 5.36 -26.50
CA GLY A 60 -3.53 6.14 -27.44
C GLY A 60 -4.79 6.71 -26.79
N LEU A 61 -4.70 7.11 -25.52
CA LEU A 61 -5.86 7.65 -24.81
C LEU A 61 -6.02 9.14 -25.14
N ASP A 62 -7.28 9.58 -25.27
CA ASP A 62 -7.60 10.98 -25.53
C ASP A 62 -7.05 11.92 -24.46
N GLN A 63 -6.75 13.17 -24.85
CA GLN A 63 -6.35 14.23 -23.93
C GLN A 63 -7.50 14.54 -22.97
N GLY A 64 -7.37 14.11 -21.71
CA GLY A 64 -8.35 14.28 -20.65
C GLY A 64 -7.93 13.58 -19.37
N ASN A 65 -8.83 13.49 -18.42
CA ASN A 65 -8.62 12.74 -17.19
C ASN A 65 -8.43 11.25 -17.50
N ILE A 66 -7.35 10.68 -16.94
CA ILE A 66 -7.10 9.25 -17.03
C ILE A 66 -8.20 8.49 -16.30
N ASP A 67 -8.95 7.68 -17.03
CA ASP A 67 -9.93 6.75 -16.45
C ASP A 67 -9.20 5.57 -15.80
N LYS A 68 -9.11 5.60 -14.46
CA LYS A 68 -8.45 4.56 -13.68
C LYS A 68 -9.06 3.18 -13.88
N SER A 69 -10.36 3.09 -14.21
CA SER A 69 -11.04 1.83 -14.45
C SER A 69 -10.57 1.19 -15.76
N LYS A 70 -10.39 1.99 -16.80
CA LYS A 70 -9.82 1.54 -18.09
C LYS A 70 -8.38 1.07 -17.94
N ILE A 71 -7.55 1.82 -17.19
CA ILE A 71 -6.18 1.40 -16.88
C ILE A 71 -6.20 0.07 -16.13
N ALA A 72 -7.02 -0.06 -15.09
CA ALA A 72 -7.10 -1.29 -14.30
C ALA A 72 -7.48 -2.50 -15.17
N GLN A 73 -8.45 -2.36 -16.05
CA GLN A 73 -8.85 -3.41 -16.99
C GLN A 73 -7.71 -3.79 -17.97
N LEU A 74 -7.01 -2.78 -18.49
CA LEU A 74 -5.92 -2.98 -19.42
C LEU A 74 -4.75 -3.73 -18.79
N ILE A 75 -4.29 -3.29 -17.63
CA ILE A 75 -3.14 -3.91 -16.93
C ILE A 75 -3.50 -5.26 -16.31
N PHE A 76 -4.79 -5.51 -16.00
CA PHE A 76 -5.25 -6.79 -15.46
C PHE A 76 -5.04 -7.93 -16.44
N ASN A 77 -5.35 -7.70 -17.72
CA ASN A 77 -5.26 -8.70 -18.78
C ASN A 77 -3.91 -8.74 -19.50
N HIS A 78 -3.05 -7.74 -19.29
CA HIS A 78 -1.78 -7.59 -20.01
C HIS A 78 -0.58 -7.44 -19.06
N PRO A 79 0.10 -8.54 -18.65
CA PRO A 79 1.23 -8.49 -17.71
C PRO A 79 2.38 -7.56 -18.13
N LYS A 80 2.63 -7.43 -19.44
CA LYS A 80 3.67 -6.51 -19.96
C LYS A 80 3.29 -5.05 -19.72
N GLU A 81 2.02 -4.69 -19.90
CA GLU A 81 1.52 -3.34 -19.67
C GLU A 81 1.50 -3.00 -18.16
N ARG A 82 1.15 -3.99 -17.32
CA ARG A 82 1.28 -3.85 -15.87
C ARG A 82 2.73 -3.56 -15.48
N SER A 83 3.67 -4.36 -15.97
CA SER A 83 5.10 -4.19 -15.66
C SER A 83 5.62 -2.83 -16.13
N TRP A 84 5.22 -2.38 -17.31
CA TRP A 84 5.59 -1.06 -17.82
C TRP A 84 5.05 0.06 -16.91
N LEU A 85 3.78 0.02 -16.54
CA LEU A 85 3.16 1.02 -15.66
C LEU A 85 3.82 1.03 -14.27
N GLU A 86 4.06 -0.15 -13.71
CA GLU A 86 4.77 -0.29 -12.42
C GLU A 86 6.17 0.32 -12.48
N ASN A 87 6.93 0.08 -13.55
CA ASN A 87 8.27 0.63 -13.74
C ASN A 87 8.24 2.16 -13.89
N LEU A 88 7.19 2.71 -14.48
CA LEU A 88 7.00 4.16 -14.59
C LEU A 88 6.67 4.78 -13.22
N ILE A 89 5.72 4.19 -12.49
CA ILE A 89 5.13 4.82 -11.30
C ILE A 89 5.96 4.57 -10.02
N HIS A 90 6.53 3.37 -9.82
CA HIS A 90 7.18 3.02 -8.56
C HIS A 90 8.33 3.94 -8.16
N PRO A 91 9.24 4.36 -9.07
CA PRO A 91 10.30 5.31 -8.72
C PRO A 91 9.75 6.66 -8.25
N ILE A 92 8.69 7.14 -8.90
CA ILE A 92 8.05 8.43 -8.59
C ILE A 92 7.38 8.37 -7.22
N VAL A 93 6.59 7.31 -6.96
CA VAL A 93 5.94 7.07 -5.66
C VAL A 93 7.00 6.99 -4.56
N ARG A 94 8.10 6.27 -4.81
CA ARG A 94 9.20 6.14 -3.85
C ARG A 94 9.85 7.49 -3.55
N ALA A 95 10.21 8.26 -4.55
CA ALA A 95 10.77 9.59 -4.36
C ALA A 95 9.81 10.49 -3.57
N LYS A 96 8.49 10.36 -3.84
CA LYS A 96 7.46 11.17 -3.19
C LYS A 96 7.32 10.86 -1.69
N TRP A 97 7.19 9.58 -1.29
CA TRP A 97 7.07 9.27 0.14
C TRP A 97 8.38 9.52 0.90
N VAL A 98 9.56 9.33 0.28
CA VAL A 98 10.85 9.71 0.87
C VAL A 98 10.88 11.21 1.15
N SER A 99 10.54 12.04 0.15
CA SER A 99 10.47 13.50 0.30
C SER A 99 9.48 13.94 1.39
N LEU A 100 8.29 13.31 1.43
CA LEU A 100 7.28 13.60 2.45
C LEU A 100 7.80 13.30 3.87
N ILE A 101 8.56 12.23 4.06
CA ILE A 101 9.17 11.91 5.35
C ILE A 101 10.26 12.93 5.71
N GLN A 102 11.16 13.22 4.77
CA GLN A 102 12.28 14.14 5.01
C GLN A 102 11.82 15.56 5.35
N GLN A 103 10.78 16.05 4.69
CA GLN A 103 10.23 17.40 4.89
C GLN A 103 9.29 17.50 6.11
N SER A 104 8.87 16.38 6.68
CA SER A 104 7.93 16.33 7.79
C SER A 104 8.60 16.71 9.10
N SER A 105 7.90 17.44 9.96
CA SER A 105 8.29 17.70 11.35
C SER A 105 8.01 16.55 12.31
N PHE A 106 7.24 15.54 11.89
CA PHE A 106 6.96 14.36 12.70
C PHE A 106 8.22 13.51 12.88
N ARG A 107 8.38 12.93 14.08
CA ARG A 107 9.42 11.94 14.35
C ARG A 107 9.02 10.54 13.89
N HIS A 108 7.75 10.18 14.02
CA HIS A 108 7.24 8.86 13.74
C HIS A 108 6.43 8.85 12.44
N HIS A 109 6.74 7.90 11.57
CA HIS A 109 6.10 7.74 10.27
C HIS A 109 5.69 6.30 10.05
N VAL A 110 4.53 6.12 9.42
CA VAL A 110 4.08 4.83 8.93
C VAL A 110 3.75 4.94 7.43
N VAL A 111 4.36 4.10 6.63
CA VAL A 111 4.15 4.06 5.17
C VAL A 111 3.45 2.76 4.81
N GLU A 112 2.20 2.86 4.32
CA GLU A 112 1.46 1.73 3.81
C GLU A 112 1.90 1.39 2.40
N ILE A 113 2.45 0.17 2.20
CA ILE A 113 2.90 -0.36 0.91
C ILE A 113 2.36 -1.78 0.75
N PRO A 114 1.35 -2.01 -0.12
CA PRO A 114 0.77 -3.34 -0.32
C PRO A 114 1.78 -4.40 -0.78
N LEU A 115 2.73 -4.02 -1.65
CA LEU A 115 3.73 -4.91 -2.23
C LEU A 115 5.13 -4.71 -1.63
N LEU A 116 5.22 -4.45 -0.32
CA LEU A 116 6.47 -4.11 0.38
C LEU A 116 7.55 -5.19 0.21
N PHE A 117 7.21 -6.43 0.45
CA PHE A 117 8.15 -7.56 0.38
C PHE A 117 8.41 -8.01 -1.06
N GLU A 118 7.37 -8.03 -1.91
CA GLU A 118 7.49 -8.39 -3.33
C GLU A 118 8.43 -7.43 -4.08
N LYS A 119 8.46 -6.17 -3.68
CA LYS A 119 9.36 -5.15 -4.25
C LYS A 119 10.65 -4.95 -3.44
N LYS A 120 10.92 -5.82 -2.46
CA LYS A 120 12.15 -5.83 -1.62
C LYS A 120 12.43 -4.49 -0.94
N LEU A 121 11.38 -3.84 -0.44
CA LEU A 121 11.47 -2.50 0.15
C LEU A 121 11.71 -2.50 1.67
N SER A 122 11.80 -3.65 2.32
CA SER A 122 11.94 -3.78 3.78
C SER A 122 13.14 -3.01 4.34
N SER A 123 14.26 -2.97 3.62
CA SER A 123 15.48 -2.27 4.04
C SER A 123 15.35 -0.73 4.14
N HIS A 124 14.23 -0.16 3.67
CA HIS A 124 13.93 1.27 3.79
C HIS A 124 13.29 1.65 5.12
N PHE A 125 12.94 0.66 5.95
CA PHE A 125 12.17 0.85 7.17
C PHE A 125 12.95 0.37 8.39
N TYR A 126 12.80 1.11 9.50
CA TYR A 126 13.32 0.68 10.80
C TYR A 126 12.72 -0.65 11.22
N LYS A 127 11.39 -0.80 11.02
CA LYS A 127 10.63 -2.03 11.25
C LYS A 127 9.51 -2.18 10.22
N THR A 128 9.08 -3.41 10.00
CA THR A 128 7.97 -3.75 9.14
C THR A 128 6.83 -4.36 9.93
N ILE A 129 5.60 -4.00 9.56
CA ILE A 129 4.37 -4.46 10.19
C ILE A 129 3.49 -5.07 9.11
N SER A 130 3.06 -6.31 9.28
CA SER A 130 2.09 -6.95 8.39
C SER A 130 0.71 -7.04 9.06
N VAL A 131 -0.33 -6.57 8.38
CA VAL A 131 -1.72 -6.81 8.82
C VAL A 131 -2.17 -8.14 8.22
N PHE A 132 -2.41 -9.12 9.08
CA PHE A 132 -2.84 -10.46 8.70
C PHE A 132 -4.34 -10.65 8.90
N ALA A 133 -5.01 -11.22 7.89
CA ALA A 133 -6.37 -11.77 8.02
C ALA A 133 -6.45 -13.11 7.27
N PRO A 134 -7.19 -14.10 7.77
CA PRO A 134 -7.46 -15.34 7.05
C PRO A 134 -8.05 -15.09 5.66
N VAL A 135 -7.75 -15.97 4.71
CA VAL A 135 -8.22 -15.85 3.31
C VAL A 135 -9.74 -15.77 3.24
N THR A 136 -10.46 -16.54 4.06
CA THR A 136 -11.93 -16.52 4.14
C THR A 136 -12.47 -15.12 4.49
N ILE A 137 -11.82 -14.42 5.41
CA ILE A 137 -12.20 -13.05 5.79
C ILE A 137 -11.84 -12.06 4.68
N GLN A 138 -10.69 -12.22 4.01
CA GLN A 138 -10.31 -11.39 2.89
C GLN A 138 -11.33 -11.49 1.75
N ILE A 139 -11.70 -12.72 1.35
CA ILE A 139 -12.73 -12.99 0.33
C ILE A 139 -14.07 -12.37 0.73
N SER A 140 -14.57 -12.65 1.94
CA SER A 140 -15.83 -12.09 2.43
C SER A 140 -15.86 -10.56 2.33
N ARG A 141 -14.74 -9.88 2.72
CA ARG A 141 -14.63 -8.43 2.63
C ARG A 141 -14.56 -7.91 1.19
N LEU A 142 -13.96 -8.66 0.28
CA LEU A 142 -13.91 -8.28 -1.13
C LEU A 142 -15.30 -8.40 -1.77
N ILE A 143 -16.02 -9.49 -1.49
CA ILE A 143 -17.40 -9.68 -1.95
C ILE A 143 -18.31 -8.58 -1.37
N SER A 144 -18.19 -8.23 -0.10
CA SER A 144 -18.97 -7.14 0.50
C SER A 144 -18.68 -5.75 -0.11
N ARG A 145 -17.57 -5.61 -0.83
CA ARG A 145 -17.22 -4.40 -1.63
C ARG A 145 -17.68 -4.48 -3.07
N GLY A 146 -18.46 -5.50 -3.44
CA GLY A 146 -19.08 -5.65 -4.75
C GLY A 146 -18.30 -6.45 -5.78
N LEU A 147 -17.22 -7.17 -5.36
CA LEU A 147 -16.51 -8.06 -6.27
C LEU A 147 -17.22 -9.43 -6.36
N SER A 148 -17.13 -10.07 -7.53
CA SER A 148 -17.51 -11.48 -7.64
C SER A 148 -16.52 -12.38 -6.89
N PRO A 149 -16.90 -13.63 -6.54
CA PRO A 149 -15.97 -14.59 -5.93
C PRO A 149 -14.71 -14.84 -6.80
N GLU A 150 -14.87 -14.89 -8.11
CA GLU A 150 -13.79 -15.10 -9.09
C GLU A 150 -12.83 -13.91 -9.10
N GLU A 151 -13.36 -12.68 -9.11
CA GLU A 151 -12.54 -11.46 -9.03
C GLU A 151 -11.80 -11.36 -7.70
N ALA A 152 -12.46 -11.74 -6.59
CA ALA A 152 -11.85 -11.74 -5.27
C ALA A 152 -10.66 -12.71 -5.19
N ASN A 153 -10.81 -13.93 -5.71
CA ASN A 153 -9.75 -14.93 -5.78
C ASN A 153 -8.59 -14.45 -6.67
N SER A 154 -8.89 -13.95 -7.87
CA SER A 154 -7.89 -13.44 -8.80
C SER A 154 -7.06 -12.30 -8.19
N ARG A 155 -7.67 -11.41 -7.41
CA ARG A 155 -6.94 -10.34 -6.71
C ARG A 155 -6.09 -10.83 -5.56
N LEU A 156 -6.47 -11.92 -4.90
CA LEU A 156 -5.66 -12.58 -3.87
C LEU A 156 -4.42 -13.23 -4.49
N GLU A 157 -4.61 -13.96 -5.60
CA GLU A 157 -3.53 -14.65 -6.32
C GLU A 157 -2.51 -13.69 -6.97
N ALA A 158 -2.93 -12.45 -7.24
CA ALA A 158 -2.04 -11.41 -7.80
C ALA A 158 -1.02 -10.85 -6.80
N GLN A 159 -1.07 -11.25 -5.52
CA GLN A 159 -0.15 -10.84 -4.45
C GLN A 159 0.45 -12.06 -3.76
N ALA A 160 1.60 -11.86 -3.10
CA ALA A 160 2.14 -12.90 -2.21
C ALA A 160 1.13 -13.26 -1.11
N PRO A 161 1.03 -14.55 -0.74
CA PRO A 161 0.13 -14.99 0.33
C PRO A 161 0.30 -14.18 1.61
N ASN A 162 -0.80 -13.83 2.25
CA ASN A 162 -0.78 -12.98 3.45
C ASN A 162 0.02 -13.61 4.60
N ILE A 163 0.05 -14.94 4.68
CA ILE A 163 0.85 -15.67 5.67
C ILE A 163 2.35 -15.49 5.44
N GLU A 164 2.80 -15.43 4.19
CA GLU A 164 4.21 -15.18 3.86
C GLU A 164 4.61 -13.76 4.25
N LYS A 165 3.75 -12.77 3.98
CA LYS A 165 4.00 -11.39 4.43
C LYS A 165 4.07 -11.29 5.94
N ALA A 166 3.22 -12.02 6.66
CA ALA A 166 3.25 -12.08 8.11
C ALA A 166 4.55 -12.72 8.64
N ALA A 167 5.04 -13.77 7.99
CA ALA A 167 6.28 -14.44 8.37
C ALA A 167 7.54 -13.58 8.13
N LEU A 168 7.50 -12.68 7.14
CA LEU A 168 8.62 -11.78 6.80
C LEU A 168 8.65 -10.49 7.64
N ALA A 169 7.54 -10.14 8.28
CA ALA A 169 7.41 -8.89 9.01
C ALA A 169 7.99 -8.97 10.43
N ASP A 170 8.53 -7.87 10.94
CA ASP A 170 8.98 -7.77 12.34
C ASP A 170 7.80 -7.83 13.32
N TYR A 171 6.62 -7.35 12.93
CA TYR A 171 5.39 -7.37 13.72
C TYR A 171 4.18 -7.75 12.88
N VAL A 172 3.24 -8.42 13.52
CA VAL A 172 1.96 -8.79 12.89
C VAL A 172 0.81 -8.17 13.68
N LEU A 173 -0.09 -7.48 12.96
CA LEU A 173 -1.38 -7.05 13.47
C LEU A 173 -2.46 -7.99 12.94
N LEU A 174 -3.31 -8.49 13.82
CA LEU A 174 -4.42 -9.35 13.45
C LEU A 174 -5.60 -8.49 12.96
N GLY A 175 -5.91 -8.59 11.68
CA GLY A 175 -6.96 -7.82 11.02
C GLY A 175 -8.32 -8.53 10.98
N ASN A 176 -8.50 -9.64 11.71
CA ASN A 176 -9.73 -10.44 11.77
C ASN A 176 -10.65 -10.10 12.96
N GLY A 177 -10.23 -9.16 13.81
CA GLY A 177 -11.02 -8.70 14.95
C GLY A 177 -11.84 -7.45 14.69
N SER A 178 -12.42 -6.89 15.76
CA SER A 178 -13.13 -5.61 15.71
C SER A 178 -12.19 -4.42 15.48
N PRO A 179 -12.71 -3.25 15.11
CA PRO A 179 -11.91 -2.02 15.03
C PRO A 179 -11.20 -1.69 16.35
N GLU A 180 -11.84 -1.92 17.50
CA GLU A 180 -11.28 -1.69 18.83
C GLU A 180 -10.10 -2.63 19.10
N PHE A 181 -10.19 -3.88 18.67
CA PHE A 181 -9.10 -4.83 18.76
C PHE A 181 -7.91 -4.40 17.89
N CYS A 182 -8.15 -3.96 16.65
CA CYS A 182 -7.10 -3.39 15.80
C CYS A 182 -6.45 -2.17 16.48
N LYS A 183 -7.27 -1.26 17.03
CA LYS A 183 -6.79 -0.09 17.77
C LYS A 183 -5.89 -0.47 18.94
N SER A 184 -6.27 -1.45 19.76
CA SER A 184 -5.47 -1.88 20.92
C SER A 184 -4.11 -2.42 20.51
N GLN A 185 -4.04 -3.18 19.42
CA GLN A 185 -2.79 -3.69 18.87
C GLN A 185 -1.89 -2.54 18.35
N VAL A 186 -2.46 -1.57 17.60
CA VAL A 186 -1.72 -0.40 17.12
C VAL A 186 -1.18 0.41 18.30
N LEU A 187 -1.98 0.66 19.34
CA LEU A 187 -1.53 1.35 20.55
C LEU A 187 -0.37 0.66 21.24
N SER A 188 -0.35 -0.66 21.27
CA SER A 188 0.76 -1.43 21.83
C SER A 188 2.05 -1.21 21.04
N LEU A 189 1.98 -1.07 19.73
CA LEU A 189 3.13 -0.75 18.88
C LEU A 189 3.57 0.72 19.01
N VAL A 190 2.62 1.65 19.03
CA VAL A 190 2.90 3.09 19.21
C VAL A 190 3.68 3.38 20.51
N ARG A 191 3.39 2.63 21.59
CA ARG A 191 4.12 2.77 22.88
C ARG A 191 5.50 2.13 22.84
N LYS A 192 5.77 1.27 21.90
CA LYS A 192 7.03 0.52 21.79
C LYS A 192 8.08 1.27 20.97
N PHE A 193 7.66 2.13 20.07
CA PHE A 193 8.51 2.96 19.21
C PHE A 193 8.65 4.38 19.72
#